data_4abc13a8810934dc28bf5cd9641b9f79
#
_entry.id   4abc13a8810934dc28bf5cd9641b9f79
#
_cell.length_a   1.000
_cell.length_b   1.000
_cell.length_c   1.000
_cell.angle_alpha   90.00
_cell.angle_beta   90.00
_cell.angle_gamma   90.00
#
_symmetry.space_group_name_H-M   'P 1'
#
loop_
_entity.id
_entity.type
_entity.pdbx_description
1 polymer ?
#
loop_
_entity_poly.entity_id
_entity_poly.type
_entity_poly.pdbx_seq_one_letter_code
_entity_poly.pdbx_strand_id
1 'polypeptide(L)'
;MKKFVALLLCGILTATALTGCGSSSAGGENGEVIVYNWGEYIDPETITMFEEETGIKVIYDEFETNEIMYPKVEAGSSAYDVVCPSDYMVQKMIENDLIQEIDYDKIPNAKTNIGEQYYEQAAAYDPGNKYCIPYCWGTVGIIYNKTMVDTPPTKWADLWDEKYADNILMMDSVKDSLMVALKKNGFSSNSLDESELQIATQDLIAQKPLVQAYVVDQVRDKM
;
A
#
# COMPACT_ATOMS: atom_id res chain seq x y z
N MET A 1 -0.83 -60.71 -38.38
CA MET A 1 -1.31 -59.38 -38.77
C MET A 1 -1.89 -58.59 -37.62
N LYS A 2 -2.68 -59.15 -36.67
CA LYS A 2 -3.30 -58.40 -35.56
C LYS A 2 -2.31 -57.86 -34.50
N LYS A 3 -1.14 -58.49 -34.30
CA LYS A 3 -0.13 -58.06 -33.34
C LYS A 3 0.75 -56.91 -33.81
N PHE A 4 0.93 -56.76 -35.14
CA PHE A 4 1.72 -55.67 -35.72
C PHE A 4 0.95 -54.33 -35.79
N VAL A 5 -0.37 -54.38 -35.92
CA VAL A 5 -1.23 -53.21 -35.91
C VAL A 5 -1.31 -52.56 -34.51
N ALA A 6 -1.27 -53.38 -33.44
CA ALA A 6 -1.26 -52.86 -32.07
C ALA A 6 0.02 -52.12 -31.70
N LEU A 7 1.18 -52.57 -32.20
CA LEU A 7 2.46 -51.86 -31.99
C LEU A 7 2.56 -50.53 -32.71
N LEU A 8 1.95 -50.42 -33.94
CA LEU A 8 1.94 -49.16 -34.70
C LEU A 8 1.01 -48.12 -34.07
N LEU A 9 -0.10 -48.55 -33.46
CA LEU A 9 -1.01 -47.62 -32.75
C LEU A 9 -0.40 -47.06 -31.43
N CYS A 10 0.38 -47.86 -30.70
CA CYS A 10 1.08 -47.39 -29.51
C CYS A 10 2.22 -46.40 -29.84
N GLY A 11 2.89 -46.54 -31.00
CA GLY A 11 3.95 -45.65 -31.43
C GLY A 11 3.46 -44.26 -31.87
N ILE A 12 2.23 -44.14 -32.35
CA ILE A 12 1.62 -42.86 -32.76
C ILE A 12 1.07 -42.08 -31.56
N LEU A 13 0.62 -42.74 -30.50
CA LEU A 13 0.15 -42.06 -29.27
C LEU A 13 1.30 -41.49 -28.42
N THR A 14 2.52 -42.01 -28.52
CA THR A 14 3.68 -41.48 -27.80
C THR A 14 4.34 -40.29 -28.46
N ALA A 15 4.12 -40.07 -29.78
CA ALA A 15 4.71 -38.95 -30.51
C ALA A 15 3.89 -37.63 -30.37
N THR A 16 2.63 -37.70 -29.95
CA THR A 16 1.77 -36.50 -29.74
C THR A 16 1.83 -35.93 -28.34
N ALA A 17 2.55 -36.54 -27.41
CA ALA A 17 2.68 -36.04 -26.03
C ALA A 17 3.88 -35.09 -25.79
N LEU A 18 4.68 -34.78 -26.85
CA LEU A 18 5.87 -33.93 -26.75
C LEU A 18 5.72 -32.54 -27.41
N THR A 19 4.52 -32.20 -27.89
CA THR A 19 4.28 -30.86 -28.48
C THR A 19 3.29 -30.01 -27.66
N GLY A 20 3.24 -30.21 -26.34
CA GLY A 20 2.31 -29.49 -25.48
C GLY A 20 2.98 -28.94 -24.22
N CYS A 21 3.92 -28.03 -24.34
CA CYS A 21 4.31 -27.07 -23.31
C CYS A 21 5.04 -25.89 -23.94
N GLY A 22 4.37 -25.20 -24.83
CA GLY A 22 4.60 -23.79 -25.04
C GLY A 22 3.67 -23.06 -24.08
N SER A 23 3.99 -23.05 -22.79
CA SER A 23 3.48 -22.02 -21.90
C SER A 23 4.06 -20.73 -22.44
N SER A 24 3.26 -19.97 -23.20
CA SER A 24 3.49 -18.55 -23.35
C SER A 24 3.41 -17.99 -21.92
N SER A 25 4.56 -17.88 -21.26
CA SER A 25 4.68 -17.10 -20.05
C SER A 25 4.18 -15.70 -20.43
N ALA A 26 3.15 -15.25 -19.76
CA ALA A 26 2.67 -13.86 -19.87
C ALA A 26 3.65 -12.87 -19.24
N GLY A 27 4.85 -13.32 -18.86
CA GLY A 27 5.93 -12.51 -18.33
C GLY A 27 6.60 -11.67 -19.41
N GLY A 28 7.28 -10.60 -19.01
CA GLY A 28 8.13 -9.80 -19.89
C GLY A 28 9.32 -10.61 -20.43
N GLU A 29 10.06 -10.03 -21.38
CA GLU A 29 11.23 -10.65 -21.99
C GLU A 29 12.31 -11.02 -20.94
N ASN A 30 12.42 -10.21 -19.87
CA ASN A 30 13.35 -10.38 -18.76
C ASN A 30 12.68 -10.83 -17.45
N GLY A 31 11.46 -11.36 -17.50
CA GLY A 31 10.71 -11.84 -16.33
C GLY A 31 9.59 -10.89 -15.89
N GLU A 32 9.15 -11.06 -14.65
CA GLU A 32 8.08 -10.25 -14.04
C GLU A 32 8.43 -9.84 -12.61
N VAL A 33 7.83 -8.74 -12.15
CA VAL A 33 7.90 -8.25 -10.78
C VAL A 33 6.49 -7.94 -10.29
N ILE A 34 6.15 -8.40 -9.10
CA ILE A 34 4.83 -8.20 -8.48
C ILE A 34 4.95 -7.10 -7.44
N VAL A 35 4.29 -5.97 -7.71
CA VAL A 35 4.29 -4.78 -6.84
C VAL A 35 2.94 -4.66 -6.15
N TYR A 36 2.94 -4.48 -4.83
CA TYR A 36 1.75 -4.28 -4.02
C TYR A 36 1.80 -2.91 -3.35
N ASN A 37 1.00 -1.98 -3.86
CA ASN A 37 1.05 -0.56 -3.49
C ASN A 37 -0.35 0.00 -3.24
N TRP A 38 -0.41 1.24 -2.80
CA TRP A 38 -1.63 2.03 -2.71
C TRP A 38 -2.16 2.35 -4.10
N GLY A 39 -3.48 2.51 -4.24
CA GLY A 39 -4.14 2.68 -5.52
C GLY A 39 -3.61 3.85 -6.34
N GLU A 40 -3.61 5.03 -5.79
CA GLU A 40 -3.32 6.27 -6.52
C GLU A 40 -1.89 6.81 -6.30
N TYR A 41 -0.93 5.94 -5.95
CA TYR A 41 0.43 6.35 -5.56
C TYR A 41 1.48 6.21 -6.66
N ILE A 42 1.09 5.85 -7.88
CA ILE A 42 1.99 5.78 -9.03
C ILE A 42 1.30 6.32 -10.27
N ASP A 43 2.05 7.00 -11.12
CA ASP A 43 1.61 7.32 -12.47
C ASP A 43 1.73 6.04 -13.33
N PRO A 44 0.64 5.56 -13.94
CA PRO A 44 0.68 4.37 -14.80
C PRO A 44 1.70 4.46 -15.94
N GLU A 45 2.03 5.66 -16.42
CA GLU A 45 3.06 5.86 -17.44
C GLU A 45 4.44 5.43 -16.93
N THR A 46 4.72 5.59 -15.62
CA THR A 46 5.96 5.14 -15.00
C THR A 46 6.13 3.62 -15.09
N ILE A 47 5.05 2.86 -14.96
CA ILE A 47 5.07 1.40 -15.13
C ILE A 47 5.43 1.05 -16.57
N THR A 48 4.78 1.71 -17.53
CA THR A 48 5.05 1.50 -18.96
C THR A 48 6.51 1.81 -19.31
N MET A 49 7.05 2.93 -18.82
CA MET A 49 8.45 3.32 -19.02
C MET A 49 9.42 2.27 -18.44
N PHE A 50 9.13 1.77 -17.24
CA PHE A 50 9.95 0.73 -16.61
C PHE A 50 9.95 -0.57 -17.44
N GLU A 51 8.77 -1.01 -17.90
CA GLU A 51 8.64 -2.20 -18.74
C GLU A 51 9.39 -2.05 -20.07
N GLU A 52 9.30 -0.88 -20.71
CA GLU A 52 10.02 -0.58 -21.96
C GLU A 52 11.54 -0.52 -21.77
N GLU A 53 12.02 0.06 -20.67
CA GLU A 53 13.45 0.19 -20.38
C GLU A 53 14.08 -1.15 -19.98
N THR A 54 13.38 -1.94 -19.18
CA THR A 54 13.95 -3.13 -18.54
C THR A 54 13.57 -4.46 -19.22
N GLY A 55 12.46 -4.50 -19.96
CA GLY A 55 11.84 -5.72 -20.46
C GLY A 55 11.23 -6.59 -19.36
N ILE A 56 11.11 -6.07 -18.13
CA ILE A 56 10.49 -6.75 -16.98
C ILE A 56 9.02 -6.36 -16.92
N LYS A 57 8.13 -7.35 -16.92
CA LYS A 57 6.70 -7.12 -16.78
C LYS A 57 6.34 -6.76 -15.35
N VAL A 58 5.53 -5.71 -15.14
CA VAL A 58 5.03 -5.32 -13.82
C VAL A 58 3.61 -5.86 -13.63
N ILE A 59 3.42 -6.67 -12.58
CA ILE A 59 2.10 -7.04 -12.07
C ILE A 59 1.83 -6.12 -10.89
N TYR A 60 0.89 -5.19 -11.07
CA TYR A 60 0.62 -4.16 -10.08
C TYR A 60 -0.69 -4.47 -9.36
N ASP A 61 -0.60 -4.81 -8.07
CA ASP A 61 -1.73 -5.04 -7.17
C ASP A 61 -1.91 -3.83 -6.25
N GLU A 62 -3.14 -3.54 -5.88
CA GLU A 62 -3.49 -2.40 -5.04
C GLU A 62 -4.10 -2.83 -3.70
N PHE A 63 -3.88 -2.00 -2.68
CA PHE A 63 -4.55 -2.14 -1.39
C PHE A 63 -5.03 -0.78 -0.87
N GLU A 64 -6.11 -0.81 -0.10
CA GLU A 64 -6.73 0.39 0.46
C GLU A 64 -6.16 0.76 1.85
N THR A 65 -5.76 -0.24 2.66
CA THR A 65 -5.23 -0.01 4.01
C THR A 65 -4.10 -0.98 4.34
N ASN A 66 -3.19 -0.57 5.24
CA ASN A 66 -2.13 -1.46 5.75
C ASN A 66 -2.72 -2.70 6.45
N GLU A 67 -3.88 -2.56 7.08
CA GLU A 67 -4.57 -3.62 7.81
C GLU A 67 -5.11 -4.69 6.87
N ILE A 68 -5.42 -4.36 5.61
CA ILE A 68 -5.79 -5.31 4.55
C ILE A 68 -4.53 -5.92 3.92
N MET A 69 -3.50 -5.12 3.70
CA MET A 69 -2.25 -5.54 3.06
C MET A 69 -1.47 -6.55 3.93
N TYR A 70 -1.25 -6.21 5.20
CA TYR A 70 -0.36 -6.96 6.09
C TYR A 70 -0.72 -8.45 6.22
N PRO A 71 -1.98 -8.85 6.47
CA PRO A 71 -2.33 -10.27 6.57
C PRO A 71 -2.08 -11.07 5.29
N LYS A 72 -2.18 -10.44 4.11
CA LYS A 72 -1.89 -11.11 2.84
C LYS A 72 -0.41 -11.40 2.69
N VAL A 73 0.44 -10.44 3.07
CA VAL A 73 1.90 -10.63 3.04
C VAL A 73 2.32 -11.65 4.09
N GLU A 74 1.82 -11.54 5.32
CA GLU A 74 2.11 -12.46 6.43
C GLU A 74 1.71 -13.91 6.11
N ALA A 75 0.57 -14.11 5.46
CA ALA A 75 0.10 -15.43 5.07
C ALA A 75 0.93 -16.05 3.93
N GLY A 76 1.79 -15.28 3.24
CA GLY A 76 2.54 -15.75 2.08
C GLY A 76 1.65 -16.27 0.94
N SER A 77 0.38 -15.86 0.90
CA SER A 77 -0.60 -16.34 -0.08
C SER A 77 -0.35 -15.80 -1.48
N SER A 78 0.42 -14.74 -1.59
CA SER A 78 0.89 -14.14 -2.85
C SER A 78 2.38 -13.81 -2.70
N ALA A 79 3.15 -14.15 -3.72
CA ALA A 79 4.59 -13.84 -3.75
C ALA A 79 4.76 -12.39 -4.24
N TYR A 80 4.67 -11.42 -3.34
CA TYR A 80 4.99 -10.03 -3.68
C TYR A 80 6.50 -9.80 -3.63
N ASP A 81 7.05 -9.19 -4.68
CA ASP A 81 8.47 -8.83 -4.75
C ASP A 81 8.72 -7.47 -4.09
N VAL A 82 7.76 -6.54 -4.24
CA VAL A 82 7.83 -5.19 -3.67
C VAL A 82 6.51 -4.85 -3.00
N VAL A 83 6.57 -4.34 -1.77
CA VAL A 83 5.41 -3.81 -1.05
C VAL A 83 5.69 -2.37 -0.61
N CYS A 84 4.66 -1.51 -0.61
CA CYS A 84 4.78 -0.11 -0.23
C CYS A 84 3.90 0.23 0.99
N PRO A 85 4.25 -0.22 2.20
CA PRO A 85 3.50 0.07 3.42
C PRO A 85 3.81 1.46 3.98
N SER A 86 3.02 1.90 4.96
CA SER A 86 3.36 3.06 5.78
C SER A 86 4.49 2.73 6.77
N ASP A 87 5.14 3.75 7.30
CA ASP A 87 6.27 3.69 8.23
C ASP A 87 6.08 2.71 9.40
N TYR A 88 4.98 2.82 10.13
CA TYR A 88 4.67 1.95 11.27
C TYR A 88 4.49 0.47 10.86
N MET A 89 4.04 0.25 9.63
CA MET A 89 3.87 -1.11 9.11
C MET A 89 5.20 -1.67 8.61
N VAL A 90 6.09 -0.84 8.05
CA VAL A 90 7.50 -1.23 7.77
C VAL A 90 8.15 -1.73 9.05
N GLN A 91 8.06 -0.97 10.15
CA GLN A 91 8.61 -1.38 11.43
C GLN A 91 8.07 -2.75 11.86
N LYS A 92 6.75 -2.93 11.80
CA LYS A 92 6.11 -4.20 12.15
C LYS A 92 6.56 -5.36 11.27
N MET A 93 6.76 -5.12 9.96
CA MET A 93 7.22 -6.14 9.02
C MET A 93 8.69 -6.53 9.28
N ILE A 94 9.55 -5.57 9.67
CA ILE A 94 10.91 -5.85 10.12
C ILE A 94 10.90 -6.73 11.37
N GLU A 95 10.11 -6.36 12.38
CA GLU A 95 9.99 -7.09 13.65
C GLU A 95 9.48 -8.53 13.50
N ASN A 96 8.77 -8.81 12.40
CA ASN A 96 8.22 -10.14 12.09
C ASN A 96 8.96 -10.85 10.93
N ASP A 97 10.15 -10.38 10.54
CA ASP A 97 11.00 -10.99 9.51
C ASP A 97 10.27 -11.19 8.15
N LEU A 98 9.35 -10.29 7.79
CA LEU A 98 8.54 -10.38 6.57
C LEU A 98 9.18 -9.71 5.35
N ILE A 99 10.22 -8.92 5.54
CA ILE A 99 10.93 -8.20 4.47
C ILE A 99 12.43 -8.40 4.55
N GLN A 100 13.11 -8.30 3.42
CA GLN A 100 14.54 -8.55 3.28
C GLN A 100 15.33 -7.24 3.29
N GLU A 101 16.60 -7.32 3.68
CA GLU A 101 17.53 -6.20 3.54
C GLU A 101 17.73 -5.85 2.05
N ILE A 102 17.78 -4.56 1.76
CA ILE A 102 17.95 -4.02 0.41
C ILE A 102 19.46 -4.01 0.06
N ASP A 103 19.77 -4.56 -1.10
CA ASP A 103 21.09 -4.46 -1.70
C ASP A 103 21.22 -3.14 -2.49
N TYR A 104 21.70 -2.11 -1.82
CA TYR A 104 21.86 -0.77 -2.42
C TYR A 104 22.86 -0.71 -3.57
N ASP A 105 23.75 -1.68 -3.71
CA ASP A 105 24.69 -1.73 -4.84
C ASP A 105 23.96 -2.08 -6.16
N LYS A 106 22.81 -2.75 -6.07
CA LYS A 106 21.95 -3.05 -7.22
C LYS A 106 21.02 -1.91 -7.62
N ILE A 107 20.83 -0.92 -6.74
CA ILE A 107 19.90 0.20 -6.95
C ILE A 107 20.58 1.56 -6.70
N PRO A 108 21.63 1.90 -7.45
CA PRO A 108 22.43 3.12 -7.22
C PRO A 108 21.59 4.40 -7.34
N ASN A 109 20.51 4.38 -8.13
CA ASN A 109 19.61 5.52 -8.30
C ASN A 109 18.89 5.90 -7.00
N ALA A 110 18.67 4.99 -6.07
CA ALA A 110 18.02 5.29 -4.79
C ALA A 110 18.78 6.38 -4.02
N LYS A 111 20.13 6.25 -3.91
CA LYS A 111 20.97 7.25 -3.23
C LYS A 111 21.14 8.55 -4.01
N THR A 112 20.97 8.52 -5.32
CA THR A 112 21.14 9.69 -6.18
C THR A 112 19.86 10.55 -6.25
N ASN A 113 18.70 9.89 -6.27
CA ASN A 113 17.42 10.55 -6.55
C ASN A 113 16.62 10.89 -5.30
N ILE A 114 16.92 10.27 -4.16
CA ILE A 114 16.21 10.52 -2.89
C ILE A 114 17.09 11.34 -1.97
N GLY A 115 16.55 12.47 -1.49
CA GLY A 115 17.28 13.38 -0.60
C GLY A 115 17.58 12.73 0.77
N GLU A 116 18.75 13.04 1.33
CA GLU A 116 19.26 12.50 2.60
C GLU A 116 18.27 12.70 3.76
N GLN A 117 17.57 13.83 3.80
CA GLN A 117 16.57 14.13 4.83
C GLN A 117 15.45 13.08 4.95
N TYR A 118 15.12 12.38 3.87
CA TYR A 118 14.09 11.34 3.90
C TYR A 118 14.64 10.03 4.51
N TYR A 119 15.90 9.72 4.26
CA TYR A 119 16.57 8.61 4.92
C TYR A 119 16.80 8.88 6.41
N GLU A 120 17.11 10.12 6.80
CA GLU A 120 17.18 10.53 8.21
C GLU A 120 15.85 10.33 8.94
N GLN A 121 14.74 10.67 8.28
CA GLN A 121 13.40 10.44 8.83
C GLN A 121 13.05 8.94 8.89
N ALA A 122 13.39 8.18 7.86
CA ALA A 122 13.12 6.75 7.81
C ALA A 122 13.89 5.95 8.88
N ALA A 123 15.03 6.45 9.33
CA ALA A 123 15.82 5.81 10.40
C ALA A 123 15.05 5.63 11.72
N ALA A 124 13.94 6.36 11.91
CA ALA A 124 13.07 6.20 13.08
C ALA A 124 12.33 4.85 13.13
N TYR A 125 12.02 4.27 11.97
CA TYR A 125 11.30 3.00 11.83
C TYR A 125 12.12 1.91 11.12
N ASP A 126 13.17 2.27 10.40
CA ASP A 126 14.15 1.38 9.77
C ASP A 126 15.57 1.82 10.16
N PRO A 127 16.07 1.44 11.34
CA PRO A 127 17.38 1.83 11.80
C PRO A 127 18.50 1.40 10.85
N GLY A 128 19.20 2.37 10.28
CA GLY A 128 20.25 2.15 9.29
C GLY A 128 19.73 2.06 7.85
N ASN A 129 18.44 2.29 7.60
CA ASN A 129 17.83 2.28 6.28
C ASN A 129 18.17 1.00 5.48
N LYS A 130 17.94 -0.14 6.09
CA LYS A 130 18.34 -1.44 5.53
C LYS A 130 17.23 -2.11 4.72
N TYR A 131 15.97 -1.88 5.09
CA TYR A 131 14.82 -2.66 4.63
C TYR A 131 13.88 -1.88 3.72
N CYS A 132 13.90 -0.55 3.76
CA CYS A 132 13.00 0.26 2.96
C CYS A 132 13.69 1.44 2.27
N ILE A 133 13.04 1.90 1.20
CA ILE A 133 13.40 3.12 0.48
C ILE A 133 12.26 4.10 0.68
N PRO A 134 12.51 5.35 1.14
CA PRO A 134 11.50 6.38 1.21
C PRO A 134 10.88 6.64 -0.17
N TYR A 135 9.54 6.51 -0.26
CA TYR A 135 8.82 6.63 -1.52
C TYR A 135 7.99 7.90 -1.60
N CYS A 136 6.98 8.00 -0.73
CA CYS A 136 6.08 9.13 -0.66
C CYS A 136 5.95 9.64 0.77
N TRP A 137 5.74 10.94 0.92
CA TRP A 137 5.34 11.54 2.19
C TRP A 137 4.31 12.63 1.93
N GLY A 138 3.53 12.97 2.93
CA GLY A 138 2.54 14.01 2.82
C GLY A 138 2.14 14.57 4.17
N THR A 139 1.26 15.57 4.14
CA THR A 139 0.63 16.14 5.32
C THR A 139 -0.84 15.81 5.34
N VAL A 140 -1.38 15.54 6.53
CA VAL A 140 -2.82 15.36 6.73
C VAL A 140 -3.43 16.70 7.14
N GLY A 141 -4.57 17.03 6.54
CA GLY A 141 -5.28 18.28 6.80
C GLY A 141 -6.78 18.14 6.56
N ILE A 142 -7.52 19.20 6.86
CA ILE A 142 -8.96 19.28 6.56
C ILE A 142 -9.13 19.88 5.17
N ILE A 143 -9.71 19.11 4.26
CA ILE A 143 -10.17 19.60 2.97
C ILE A 143 -11.66 19.93 3.10
N TYR A 144 -12.11 21.04 2.56
CA TYR A 144 -13.52 21.43 2.63
C TYR A 144 -14.03 22.01 1.30
N ASN A 145 -15.28 21.76 1.02
CA ASN A 145 -15.97 22.31 -0.16
C ASN A 145 -16.40 23.75 0.11
N LYS A 146 -15.80 24.70 -0.58
CA LYS A 146 -16.07 26.15 -0.42
C LYS A 146 -17.50 26.55 -0.78
N THR A 147 -18.25 25.72 -1.50
CA THR A 147 -19.63 26.01 -1.85
C THR A 147 -20.61 25.56 -0.76
N MET A 148 -20.15 24.75 0.21
CA MET A 148 -20.94 24.20 1.30
C MET A 148 -20.54 24.72 2.68
N VAL A 149 -19.33 25.27 2.79
CA VAL A 149 -18.75 25.72 4.06
C VAL A 149 -18.38 27.19 3.97
N ASP A 150 -19.18 28.04 4.57
CA ASP A 150 -18.99 29.49 4.52
C ASP A 150 -17.76 29.97 5.32
N THR A 151 -17.46 29.28 6.42
CA THR A 151 -16.33 29.61 7.29
C THR A 151 -15.34 28.45 7.31
N PRO A 152 -14.10 28.66 6.81
CA PRO A 152 -13.10 27.61 6.78
C PRO A 152 -12.84 26.98 8.14
N PRO A 153 -12.77 25.64 8.24
CA PRO A 153 -12.33 24.97 9.46
C PRO A 153 -10.87 25.36 9.77
N THR A 154 -10.54 25.61 11.02
CA THR A 154 -9.21 26.06 11.44
C THR A 154 -8.53 25.16 12.45
N LYS A 155 -9.23 24.18 12.96
CA LYS A 155 -8.74 23.24 13.98
C LYS A 155 -9.40 21.88 13.82
N TRP A 156 -8.72 20.84 14.28
CA TRP A 156 -9.24 19.48 14.22
C TRP A 156 -10.59 19.30 14.90
N ALA A 157 -10.84 20.04 16.00
CA ALA A 157 -12.10 20.00 16.72
C ALA A 157 -13.32 20.40 15.87
N ASP A 158 -13.13 21.10 14.76
CA ASP A 158 -14.21 21.49 13.86
C ASP A 158 -14.87 20.25 13.20
N LEU A 159 -14.17 19.10 13.14
CA LEU A 159 -14.72 17.83 12.68
C LEU A 159 -15.68 17.17 13.70
N TRP A 160 -15.90 17.78 14.87
CA TRP A 160 -16.88 17.36 15.87
C TRP A 160 -18.05 18.37 16.03
N ASP A 161 -18.13 19.35 15.13
CA ASP A 161 -19.20 20.35 15.15
C ASP A 161 -20.47 19.76 14.50
N GLU A 162 -21.56 19.70 15.26
CA GLU A 162 -22.85 19.15 14.81
C GLU A 162 -23.41 19.84 13.53
N LYS A 163 -22.97 21.07 13.25
CA LYS A 163 -23.37 21.76 12.01
C LYS A 163 -22.91 21.04 10.73
N TYR A 164 -21.91 20.17 10.83
CA TYR A 164 -21.38 19.38 9.73
C TYR A 164 -21.87 17.93 9.75
N ALA A 165 -22.84 17.58 10.60
CA ALA A 165 -23.38 16.22 10.67
C ALA A 165 -23.80 15.73 9.30
N ASP A 166 -23.52 14.44 8.99
CA ASP A 166 -23.74 13.80 7.70
C ASP A 166 -22.97 14.40 6.51
N ASN A 167 -22.00 15.31 6.78
CA ASN A 167 -21.14 15.92 5.76
C ASN A 167 -19.65 15.79 6.08
N ILE A 168 -19.30 14.97 7.05
CA ILE A 168 -17.91 14.69 7.42
C ILE A 168 -17.47 13.39 6.77
N LEU A 169 -16.38 13.43 6.03
CA LEU A 169 -15.66 12.25 5.57
C LEU A 169 -14.41 12.07 6.44
N MET A 170 -14.25 10.88 7.01
CA MET A 170 -13.06 10.52 7.79
C MET A 170 -12.23 9.50 7.01
N MET A 171 -10.95 9.42 7.33
CA MET A 171 -10.07 8.44 6.71
C MET A 171 -10.38 7.03 7.24
N ASP A 172 -10.53 6.07 6.33
CA ASP A 172 -10.65 4.64 6.66
C ASP A 172 -9.25 4.05 6.90
N SER A 173 -8.60 4.60 7.90
CA SER A 173 -7.28 4.22 8.38
C SER A 173 -7.25 4.40 9.89
N VAL A 174 -6.89 3.35 10.61
CA VAL A 174 -6.82 3.35 12.08
C VAL A 174 -5.83 4.41 12.56
N LYS A 175 -4.64 4.44 11.96
CA LYS A 175 -3.57 5.37 12.34
C LYS A 175 -3.99 6.83 12.11
N ASP A 176 -4.55 7.14 10.95
CA ASP A 176 -4.89 8.52 10.59
C ASP A 176 -6.09 9.04 11.38
N SER A 177 -7.12 8.22 11.58
CA SER A 177 -8.27 8.60 12.39
C SER A 177 -7.90 8.85 13.86
N LEU A 178 -7.06 7.97 14.44
CA LEU A 178 -6.54 8.18 15.80
C LEU A 178 -5.66 9.42 15.87
N MET A 179 -4.80 9.66 14.89
CA MET A 179 -3.95 10.86 14.82
C MET A 179 -4.80 12.15 14.86
N VAL A 180 -5.88 12.22 14.08
CA VAL A 180 -6.78 13.38 14.07
C VAL A 180 -7.38 13.63 15.45
N ALA A 181 -7.83 12.58 16.15
CA ALA A 181 -8.39 12.69 17.49
C ALA A 181 -7.32 13.04 18.54
N LEU A 182 -6.12 12.49 18.46
CA LEU A 182 -4.99 12.86 19.31
C LEU A 182 -4.63 14.34 19.14
N LYS A 183 -4.50 14.80 17.88
CA LYS A 183 -4.19 16.20 17.56
C LYS A 183 -5.29 17.16 18.00
N LYS A 184 -6.57 16.77 17.95
CA LYS A 184 -7.69 17.52 18.52
C LYS A 184 -7.47 17.84 20.00
N ASN A 185 -6.90 16.92 20.75
CA ASN A 185 -6.64 17.04 22.19
C ASN A 185 -5.26 17.64 22.51
N GLY A 186 -4.47 18.01 21.50
CA GLY A 186 -3.12 18.56 21.68
C GLY A 186 -2.05 17.52 21.98
N PHE A 187 -2.36 16.23 21.82
CA PHE A 187 -1.43 15.14 22.03
C PHE A 187 -0.51 14.92 20.81
N SER A 188 0.52 14.13 21.00
CA SER A 188 1.37 13.67 19.90
C SER A 188 0.60 12.76 18.94
N SER A 189 0.75 12.95 17.62
CA SER A 189 0.20 12.01 16.62
C SER A 189 0.76 10.59 16.74
N ASN A 190 1.91 10.44 17.41
CA ASN A 190 2.59 9.17 17.63
C ASN A 190 2.58 8.78 19.13
N SER A 191 1.58 9.25 19.90
CA SER A 191 1.45 8.87 21.29
C SER A 191 1.25 7.36 21.43
N LEU A 192 1.97 6.78 22.39
CA LEU A 192 1.82 5.40 22.87
C LEU A 192 1.24 5.37 24.29
N ASP A 193 0.86 6.53 24.85
CA ASP A 193 0.21 6.62 26.16
C ASP A 193 -1.21 6.07 26.08
N GLU A 194 -1.49 5.04 26.85
CA GLU A 194 -2.78 4.37 26.85
C GLU A 194 -3.94 5.30 27.21
N SER A 195 -3.72 6.23 28.12
CA SER A 195 -4.74 7.19 28.54
C SER A 195 -5.08 8.19 27.43
N GLU A 196 -4.08 8.66 26.67
CA GLU A 196 -4.28 9.54 25.51
C GLU A 196 -4.99 8.79 24.37
N LEU A 197 -4.62 7.53 24.13
CA LEU A 197 -5.28 6.68 23.12
C LEU A 197 -6.73 6.37 23.50
N GLN A 198 -7.03 6.18 24.80
CA GLN A 198 -8.40 6.00 25.28
C GLN A 198 -9.24 7.26 25.06
N ILE A 199 -8.69 8.45 25.36
CA ILE A 199 -9.36 9.74 25.12
C ILE A 199 -9.66 9.91 23.64
N ALA A 200 -8.66 9.68 22.76
CA ALA A 200 -8.83 9.76 21.32
C ALA A 200 -9.90 8.79 20.79
N THR A 201 -9.92 7.56 21.32
CA THR A 201 -10.93 6.55 20.96
C THR A 201 -12.34 6.99 21.37
N GLN A 202 -12.52 7.54 22.58
CA GLN A 202 -13.82 8.05 23.01
C GLN A 202 -14.30 9.23 22.16
N ASP A 203 -13.38 10.10 21.75
CA ASP A 203 -13.68 11.19 20.83
C ASP A 203 -14.16 10.67 19.45
N LEU A 204 -13.50 9.67 18.90
CA LEU A 204 -13.92 9.07 17.62
C LEU A 204 -15.29 8.37 17.74
N ILE A 205 -15.56 7.71 18.87
CA ILE A 205 -16.89 7.12 19.14
C ILE A 205 -17.95 8.23 19.19
N ALA A 206 -17.65 9.35 19.83
CA ALA A 206 -18.56 10.50 19.90
C ALA A 206 -18.76 11.20 18.54
N GLN A 207 -17.73 11.18 17.67
CA GLN A 207 -17.80 11.74 16.33
C GLN A 207 -18.62 10.88 15.37
N LYS A 208 -18.61 9.56 15.56
CA LYS A 208 -19.20 8.59 14.61
C LYS A 208 -20.59 8.95 14.12
N PRO A 209 -21.55 9.47 14.94
CA PRO A 209 -22.87 9.88 14.47
C PRO A 209 -22.85 11.07 13.50
N LEU A 210 -21.74 11.82 13.42
CA LEU A 210 -21.59 12.99 12.55
C LEU A 210 -20.96 12.62 11.22
N VAL A 211 -20.32 11.45 11.14
CA VAL A 211 -19.55 11.00 9.97
C VAL A 211 -20.47 10.39 8.93
N GLN A 212 -20.42 10.92 7.71
CA GLN A 212 -21.14 10.39 6.56
C GLN A 212 -20.55 9.05 6.10
N ALA A 213 -19.22 8.99 5.98
CA ALA A 213 -18.50 7.79 5.57
C ALA A 213 -17.04 7.82 6.02
N TYR A 214 -16.46 6.63 6.16
CA TYR A 214 -15.02 6.42 6.20
C TYR A 214 -14.56 6.09 4.78
N VAL A 215 -13.53 6.77 4.29
CA VAL A 215 -13.11 6.72 2.87
C VAL A 215 -11.59 6.72 2.76
N VAL A 216 -11.09 6.20 1.64
CA VAL A 216 -9.73 6.35 1.16
C VAL A 216 -9.80 7.13 -0.16
N ASP A 217 -9.57 6.51 -1.30
CA ASP A 217 -9.59 7.17 -2.61
C ASP A 217 -10.99 7.64 -3.04
N GLN A 218 -12.04 7.03 -2.49
CA GLN A 218 -13.43 7.40 -2.74
C GLN A 218 -13.78 8.85 -2.31
N VAL A 219 -12.90 9.50 -1.57
CA VAL A 219 -13.06 10.93 -1.21
C VAL A 219 -13.19 11.82 -2.44
N ARG A 220 -12.54 11.48 -3.56
CA ARG A 220 -12.58 12.22 -4.82
C ARG A 220 -13.99 12.32 -5.40
N ASP A 221 -14.74 11.22 -5.36
CA ASP A 221 -16.09 11.14 -5.92
C ASP A 221 -17.15 11.72 -4.99
N LYS A 222 -16.81 11.89 -3.70
CA LYS A 222 -17.74 12.33 -2.66
C LYS A 222 -17.67 13.84 -2.36
N MET A 223 -16.62 14.51 -2.79
CA MET A 223 -16.42 15.95 -2.60
C MET A 223 -16.79 16.76 -3.85
#